data_f7602d5adcd00b6c9c78a1c9405a9906
#
_entry.id   f7602d5adcd00b6c9c78a1c9405a9906
#
_cell.length_a   1.000
_cell.length_b   1.000
_cell.length_c   1.000
_cell.angle_alpha   90.00
_cell.angle_beta   90.00
_cell.angle_gamma   90.00
#
_symmetry.space_group_name_H-M   'P 1'
#
loop_
_entity.id
_entity.type
_entity.pdbx_description
1 polymer ?
#
loop_
_entity_poly.entity_id
_entity_poly.type
_entity_poly.pdbx_seq_one_letter_code
_entity_poly.pdbx_strand_id
1 'polypeptide(L)'
;MNIELPISKSIANRLLILQAIHRDGLLAVSADMPDDVQILHKALTTLLHSTQLYSTLNLSNCGTAMRFLTAYCAQKEGQTTILDGVERMHHRPIGQLVDALREIGAQIEYLGQEGYPPLRITGCALDKHKLVRIDNPLSTQFVSALMLIGANVQTNSTSPYIDITRAIIEQFTRRISSRSQGVDCERKVVENNVVGVVGLNNLESDWSSAAFWYEYVALHGGEIKLPGLFRDSLQGDKVVADIFAQLGVQTQYTAEGITIISTGVADLQQSDLQGIVARSTAQRSAEEILHQDFSACPDLYPAVALTCEKLGIQLEATGVESLPLKESDRLRAVREHLTDHDHRMAMALLVAGYPVDDTDCIAKSYPRFLEQWQKINHSTLSIVIPRKGINDEGKGKKHALYRLISEAQTEYIWMQDDDIIPPSPEIQYPLTEDLYILPLRMESENAQPSLLERLQIAEYAAIQQLTIESAQQGKAVMCSGANLIVRRNRWLESYPDLHPEIPSGDDMFLLESFKRRGLNIAVLDDPQIEAIVRPHTSWRAFFRQRMRWAGKAPKYTDKDILRCGAMVLLANLLQLLCPLVLLIKFPIEYHLIKKRDASVSLFTALVLGICYPIYLFVSLIGGLFRRQW
;
A
#
# COMPACT_ATOMS: atom_id res chain seq x y z
N MET A 1 -12.55 2.62 13.68
CA MET A 1 -12.64 1.37 12.87
C MET A 1 -11.95 0.25 13.61
N ASN A 2 -12.36 -1.03 13.46
CA ASN A 2 -11.71 -2.18 14.11
C ASN A 2 -10.86 -2.96 13.09
N ILE A 3 -9.56 -3.13 13.36
CA ILE A 3 -8.60 -3.80 12.50
C ILE A 3 -8.03 -5.01 13.24
N GLU A 4 -8.13 -6.18 12.63
CA GLU A 4 -7.59 -7.42 13.17
C GLU A 4 -6.14 -7.62 12.71
N LEU A 5 -5.22 -7.52 13.64
CA LEU A 5 -3.80 -7.78 13.38
C LEU A 5 -3.50 -9.28 13.34
N PRO A 6 -2.45 -9.71 12.61
CA PRO A 6 -1.96 -11.07 12.71
C PRO A 6 -1.39 -11.33 14.10
N ILE A 7 -1.30 -12.60 14.48
CA ILE A 7 -0.58 -13.00 15.68
C ILE A 7 0.91 -12.65 15.58
N SER A 8 1.54 -12.41 16.72
CA SER A 8 2.98 -12.15 16.77
C SER A 8 3.78 -13.36 16.27
N LYS A 9 4.36 -13.24 15.07
CA LYS A 9 5.20 -14.29 14.50
C LYS A 9 6.42 -14.58 15.36
N SER A 10 6.93 -13.57 16.08
CA SER A 10 8.06 -13.71 16.99
C SER A 10 7.74 -14.63 18.17
N ILE A 11 6.53 -14.55 18.71
CA ILE A 11 6.04 -15.41 19.79
C ILE A 11 5.68 -16.79 19.24
N ALA A 12 4.89 -16.84 18.16
CA ALA A 12 4.40 -18.09 17.58
C ALA A 12 5.54 -19.03 17.15
N ASN A 13 6.57 -18.52 16.48
CA ASN A 13 7.70 -19.33 16.02
C ASN A 13 8.50 -19.94 17.19
N ARG A 14 8.68 -19.19 18.28
CA ARG A 14 9.36 -19.71 19.48
C ARG A 14 8.55 -20.79 20.17
N LEU A 15 7.25 -20.58 20.27
CA LEU A 15 6.33 -21.55 20.87
C LEU A 15 6.30 -22.85 20.07
N LEU A 16 6.23 -22.79 18.74
CA LEU A 16 6.26 -23.96 17.86
C LEU A 16 7.52 -24.83 18.09
N ILE A 17 8.70 -24.21 18.23
CA ILE A 17 9.94 -24.92 18.52
C ILE A 17 9.88 -25.62 19.88
N LEU A 18 9.42 -24.92 20.92
CA LEU A 18 9.29 -25.54 22.27
C LEU A 18 8.29 -26.70 22.28
N GLN A 19 7.14 -26.53 21.61
CA GLN A 19 6.15 -27.61 21.46
C GLN A 19 6.73 -28.80 20.72
N ALA A 20 7.50 -28.58 19.65
CA ALA A 20 8.15 -29.66 18.91
C ALA A 20 9.22 -30.39 19.74
N ILE A 21 10.02 -29.66 20.56
CA ILE A 21 11.03 -30.26 21.45
C ILE A 21 10.36 -31.14 22.52
N HIS A 22 9.29 -30.63 23.13
CA HIS A 22 8.62 -31.31 24.25
C HIS A 22 7.48 -32.25 23.82
N ARG A 23 7.18 -32.35 22.51
CA ARG A 23 6.07 -33.12 21.94
C ARG A 23 4.70 -32.75 22.54
N ASP A 24 4.48 -31.46 22.80
CA ASP A 24 3.26 -30.94 23.46
C ASP A 24 2.15 -30.57 22.46
N GLY A 25 2.11 -31.20 21.28
CA GLY A 25 1.18 -30.83 20.22
C GLY A 25 1.50 -29.44 19.63
N LEU A 26 1.50 -29.30 18.30
CA LEU A 26 1.79 -28.00 17.67
C LEU A 26 0.57 -27.10 17.73
N LEU A 27 0.82 -25.79 17.81
CA LEU A 27 -0.17 -24.74 17.61
C LEU A 27 -0.93 -24.98 16.30
N ALA A 28 -2.27 -24.90 16.34
CA ALA A 28 -3.07 -24.97 15.14
C ALA A 28 -2.79 -23.74 14.27
N VAL A 29 -2.45 -23.98 13.00
CA VAL A 29 -2.10 -22.92 12.05
C VAL A 29 -3.13 -22.88 10.93
N SER A 30 -3.73 -21.70 10.71
CA SER A 30 -4.69 -21.43 9.65
C SER A 30 -4.04 -20.67 8.47
N ALA A 31 -4.72 -20.61 7.33
CA ALA A 31 -4.20 -19.95 6.13
C ALA A 31 -4.09 -18.43 6.26
N ASP A 32 -4.76 -17.83 7.24
CA ASP A 32 -4.73 -16.39 7.54
C ASP A 32 -3.60 -16.00 8.52
N MET A 33 -2.81 -16.97 8.98
CA MET A 33 -1.61 -16.67 9.77
C MET A 33 -0.42 -16.31 8.87
N PRO A 34 0.59 -15.58 9.41
CA PRO A 34 1.79 -15.22 8.66
C PRO A 34 2.49 -16.42 8.02
N ASP A 35 2.94 -16.29 6.77
CA ASP A 35 3.61 -17.38 6.03
C ASP A 35 4.83 -17.93 6.77
N ASP A 36 5.60 -17.06 7.45
CA ASP A 36 6.74 -17.48 8.27
C ASP A 36 6.35 -18.51 9.35
N VAL A 37 5.14 -18.39 9.93
CA VAL A 37 4.60 -19.33 10.94
C VAL A 37 4.13 -20.60 10.26
N GLN A 38 3.45 -20.51 9.12
CA GLN A 38 2.98 -21.65 8.33
C GLN A 38 4.15 -22.51 7.84
N ILE A 39 5.23 -21.90 7.33
CA ILE A 39 6.43 -22.58 6.85
C ILE A 39 7.10 -23.35 7.99
N LEU A 40 7.30 -22.72 9.15
CA LEU A 40 7.91 -23.39 10.31
C LEU A 40 7.03 -24.54 10.83
N HIS A 41 5.71 -24.32 10.94
CA HIS A 41 4.77 -25.36 11.36
C HIS A 41 4.81 -26.58 10.42
N LYS A 42 4.75 -26.35 9.09
CA LYS A 42 4.83 -27.42 8.09
C LYS A 42 6.15 -28.20 8.18
N ALA A 43 7.27 -27.49 8.34
CA ALA A 43 8.58 -28.10 8.48
C ALA A 43 8.66 -28.97 9.75
N LEU A 44 8.18 -28.45 10.90
CA LEU A 44 8.15 -29.23 12.17
C LEU A 44 7.21 -30.43 12.09
N THR A 45 6.04 -30.27 11.47
CA THR A 45 5.09 -31.38 11.24
C THR A 45 5.76 -32.47 10.41
N THR A 46 6.47 -32.12 9.34
CA THR A 46 7.22 -33.06 8.52
C THR A 46 8.28 -33.78 9.36
N LEU A 47 9.08 -33.06 10.16
CA LEU A 47 10.14 -33.65 10.99
C LEU A 47 9.63 -34.51 12.15
N LEU A 48 8.46 -34.21 12.71
CA LEU A 48 7.85 -34.96 13.81
C LEU A 48 7.21 -36.27 13.35
N HIS A 49 6.66 -36.30 12.13
CA HIS A 49 5.97 -37.48 11.59
C HIS A 49 6.83 -38.28 10.61
N SER A 50 8.03 -37.79 10.24
CA SER A 50 8.94 -38.52 9.36
C SER A 50 9.56 -39.71 10.08
N THR A 51 9.42 -40.88 9.46
CA THR A 51 10.19 -42.11 9.82
C THR A 51 11.50 -42.22 9.04
N GLN A 52 11.76 -41.24 8.14
CA GLN A 52 12.95 -41.23 7.30
C GLN A 52 14.15 -40.69 8.07
N LEU A 53 15.30 -41.35 7.89
CA LEU A 53 16.59 -40.90 8.44
C LEU A 53 17.16 -39.68 7.68
N TYR A 54 16.57 -39.31 6.54
CA TYR A 54 17.02 -38.24 5.68
C TYR A 54 15.83 -37.36 5.22
N SER A 55 15.92 -36.05 5.37
CA SER A 55 14.87 -35.09 4.97
C SER A 55 15.48 -33.87 4.29
N THR A 56 14.81 -33.34 3.28
CA THR A 56 15.14 -32.03 2.66
C THR A 56 13.97 -31.10 2.83
N LEU A 57 14.21 -29.92 3.39
CA LEU A 57 13.20 -28.90 3.66
C LEU A 57 13.55 -27.59 2.94
N ASN A 58 12.64 -27.11 2.11
CA ASN A 58 12.72 -25.77 1.55
C ASN A 58 11.95 -24.81 2.45
N LEU A 59 12.65 -23.83 3.01
CA LEU A 59 12.14 -22.84 3.96
C LEU A 59 11.83 -21.50 3.30
N SER A 60 11.81 -21.46 1.94
CA SER A 60 11.57 -20.24 1.18
C SER A 60 12.50 -19.11 1.63
N ASN A 61 11.97 -17.91 1.92
CA ASN A 61 12.74 -16.78 2.47
C ASN A 61 12.52 -16.60 4.00
N CYS A 62 12.14 -17.67 4.73
CA CYS A 62 11.88 -17.60 6.16
C CYS A 62 13.18 -17.75 6.99
N GLY A 63 13.83 -16.62 7.31
CA GLY A 63 15.06 -16.62 8.07
C GLY A 63 14.91 -17.13 9.51
N THR A 64 13.75 -16.94 10.14
CA THR A 64 13.47 -17.46 11.48
C THR A 64 13.40 -18.99 11.46
N ALA A 65 12.68 -19.58 10.50
CA ALA A 65 12.62 -21.02 10.33
C ALA A 65 14.01 -21.62 10.07
N MET A 66 14.81 -21.00 9.17
CA MET A 66 16.17 -21.45 8.88
C MET A 66 17.02 -21.53 10.15
N ARG A 67 17.05 -20.48 10.97
CA ARG A 67 17.89 -20.39 12.15
C ARG A 67 17.41 -21.32 13.28
N PHE A 68 16.10 -21.34 13.55
CA PHE A 68 15.53 -22.15 14.62
C PHE A 68 15.60 -23.64 14.30
N LEU A 69 15.32 -24.03 13.05
CA LEU A 69 15.43 -25.42 12.62
C LEU A 69 16.88 -25.90 12.56
N THR A 70 17.86 -25.04 12.27
CA THR A 70 19.28 -25.40 12.35
C THR A 70 19.63 -25.92 13.74
N ALA A 71 19.25 -25.21 14.80
CA ALA A 71 19.47 -25.66 16.18
C ALA A 71 18.60 -26.87 16.54
N TYR A 72 17.32 -26.90 16.13
CA TYR A 72 16.41 -27.99 16.39
C TYR A 72 16.87 -29.31 15.76
N CYS A 73 17.29 -29.28 14.48
CA CYS A 73 17.75 -30.47 13.76
C CYS A 73 19.10 -31.00 14.32
N ALA A 74 19.97 -30.10 14.79
CA ALA A 74 21.28 -30.49 15.34
C ALA A 74 21.18 -31.41 16.55
N GLN A 75 20.10 -31.35 17.33
CA GLN A 75 19.86 -32.24 18.49
C GLN A 75 19.00 -33.49 18.19
N LYS A 76 18.59 -33.71 16.93
CA LYS A 76 17.76 -34.84 16.50
C LYS A 76 18.63 -36.06 16.14
N GLU A 77 19.08 -36.79 17.13
CA GLU A 77 19.96 -37.94 16.95
C GLU A 77 19.45 -38.92 15.89
N GLY A 78 20.36 -39.35 15.00
CA GLY A 78 20.08 -40.32 13.96
C GLY A 78 19.33 -39.78 12.73
N GLN A 79 19.03 -38.49 12.67
CA GLN A 79 18.39 -37.86 11.50
C GLN A 79 19.36 -36.93 10.79
N THR A 80 19.36 -36.97 9.46
CA THR A 80 20.09 -36.00 8.61
C THR A 80 19.08 -35.14 7.89
N THR A 81 19.19 -33.82 8.06
CA THR A 81 18.28 -32.85 7.44
C THR A 81 19.06 -31.85 6.58
N ILE A 82 18.61 -31.64 5.33
CA ILE A 82 19.05 -30.54 4.52
C ILE A 82 18.03 -29.39 4.68
N LEU A 83 18.55 -28.23 5.06
CA LEU A 83 17.78 -26.98 5.11
C LEU A 83 18.21 -26.09 3.96
N ASP A 84 17.25 -25.72 3.12
CA ASP A 84 17.46 -24.89 1.93
C ASP A 84 16.40 -23.80 1.85
N GLY A 85 16.53 -22.87 0.91
CA GLY A 85 15.60 -21.77 0.66
C GLY A 85 15.74 -21.20 -0.74
N VAL A 86 15.10 -20.06 -0.98
CA VAL A 86 15.25 -19.33 -2.24
C VAL A 86 16.63 -18.66 -2.32
N GLU A 87 17.03 -18.18 -3.49
CA GLU A 87 18.33 -17.56 -3.76
C GLU A 87 18.70 -16.48 -2.72
N ARG A 88 17.75 -15.63 -2.33
CA ARG A 88 17.98 -14.60 -1.30
C ARG A 88 18.38 -15.20 0.06
N MET A 89 17.93 -16.41 0.40
CA MET A 89 18.31 -17.10 1.65
C MET A 89 19.79 -17.48 1.66
N HIS A 90 20.37 -17.80 0.49
CA HIS A 90 21.78 -18.14 0.36
C HIS A 90 22.73 -16.95 0.63
N HIS A 91 22.19 -15.73 0.71
CA HIS A 91 22.96 -14.52 1.05
C HIS A 91 22.70 -14.05 2.50
N ARG A 92 21.92 -14.78 3.29
CA ARG A 92 21.63 -14.42 4.68
C ARG A 92 22.58 -15.16 5.64
N PRO A 93 23.43 -14.45 6.41
CA PRO A 93 24.46 -15.07 7.22
C PRO A 93 23.88 -15.96 8.34
N ILE A 94 24.54 -17.11 8.59
CA ILE A 94 24.21 -18.05 9.65
C ILE A 94 25.45 -18.59 10.35
N GLY A 95 26.65 -18.17 9.95
CA GLY A 95 27.92 -18.70 10.43
C GLY A 95 28.06 -18.70 11.95
N GLN A 96 27.79 -17.57 12.62
CA GLN A 96 27.90 -17.48 14.09
C GLN A 96 27.05 -18.55 14.82
N LEU A 97 25.85 -18.87 14.30
CA LEU A 97 25.02 -19.93 14.88
C LEU A 97 25.63 -21.32 14.65
N VAL A 98 26.12 -21.57 13.43
CA VAL A 98 26.72 -22.87 13.09
C VAL A 98 27.99 -23.11 13.91
N ASP A 99 28.85 -22.09 14.05
CA ASP A 99 30.07 -22.18 14.86
C ASP A 99 29.75 -22.48 16.33
N ALA A 100 28.78 -21.74 16.89
CA ALA A 100 28.31 -21.96 18.25
C ALA A 100 27.73 -23.40 18.46
N LEU A 101 26.98 -23.92 17.50
CA LEU A 101 26.45 -25.27 17.53
C LEU A 101 27.56 -26.31 17.38
N ARG A 102 28.55 -26.10 16.53
CA ARG A 102 29.74 -26.95 16.37
C ARG A 102 30.56 -27.00 17.65
N GLU A 103 30.69 -25.88 18.37
CA GLU A 103 31.37 -25.87 19.67
C GLU A 103 30.76 -26.83 20.71
N ILE A 104 29.44 -27.06 20.66
CA ILE A 104 28.73 -27.98 21.53
C ILE A 104 28.55 -29.38 20.90
N GLY A 105 29.22 -29.64 19.76
CA GLY A 105 29.31 -30.98 19.16
C GLY A 105 28.42 -31.19 17.95
N ALA A 106 27.72 -30.19 17.42
CA ALA A 106 26.86 -30.37 16.26
C ALA A 106 27.65 -30.69 14.98
N GLN A 107 27.09 -31.55 14.14
CA GLN A 107 27.64 -31.91 12.84
C GLN A 107 26.85 -31.19 11.74
N ILE A 108 27.42 -30.09 11.24
CA ILE A 108 26.81 -29.23 10.24
C ILE A 108 27.79 -28.95 9.12
N GLU A 109 27.34 -29.20 7.87
CA GLU A 109 28.10 -28.92 6.64
C GLU A 109 27.39 -27.81 5.83
N TYR A 110 28.17 -26.90 5.26
CA TYR A 110 27.70 -25.97 4.24
C TYR A 110 27.67 -26.66 2.87
N LEU A 111 26.56 -26.58 2.16
CA LEU A 111 26.43 -27.18 0.82
C LEU A 111 26.75 -26.18 -0.30
N GLY A 112 26.94 -24.92 0.06
CA GLY A 112 27.35 -23.82 -0.82
C GLY A 112 28.47 -23.01 -0.18
N GLN A 113 28.29 -21.70 -0.10
CA GLN A 113 29.26 -20.78 0.50
C GLN A 113 29.33 -20.96 2.03
N GLU A 114 30.54 -21.01 2.59
CA GLU A 114 30.73 -21.09 4.04
C GLU A 114 30.15 -19.88 4.75
N GLY A 115 29.45 -20.11 5.87
CA GLY A 115 28.74 -19.08 6.62
C GLY A 115 27.31 -18.84 6.15
N TYR A 116 26.83 -19.51 5.07
CA TYR A 116 25.53 -19.30 4.46
C TYR A 116 24.82 -20.62 4.14
N PRO A 117 23.44 -20.64 4.14
CA PRO A 117 22.69 -21.79 3.63
C PRO A 117 23.01 -22.07 2.15
N PRO A 118 22.75 -23.31 1.62
CA PRO A 118 22.09 -24.43 2.28
C PRO A 118 22.97 -25.18 3.26
N LEU A 119 22.35 -25.85 4.24
CA LEU A 119 23.02 -26.61 5.29
C LEU A 119 22.62 -28.08 5.27
N ARG A 120 23.59 -29.01 5.48
CA ARG A 120 23.35 -30.39 5.85
C ARG A 120 23.64 -30.54 7.33
N ILE A 121 22.67 -31.03 8.09
CA ILE A 121 22.73 -31.15 9.54
C ILE A 121 22.52 -32.61 9.90
N THR A 122 23.54 -33.24 10.52
CA THR A 122 23.41 -34.59 11.09
C THR A 122 23.19 -34.44 12.59
N GLY A 123 22.00 -34.83 13.03
CA GLY A 123 21.60 -34.75 14.44
C GLY A 123 22.42 -35.68 15.34
N CYS A 124 22.88 -35.15 16.45
CA CYS A 124 23.70 -35.85 17.42
C CYS A 124 23.44 -35.36 18.86
N ALA A 125 23.98 -36.06 19.84
CA ALA A 125 23.97 -35.61 21.23
C ALA A 125 24.83 -34.34 21.37
N LEU A 126 24.26 -33.26 21.89
CA LEU A 126 24.92 -31.97 22.11
C LEU A 126 25.31 -31.79 23.57
N ASP A 127 26.52 -31.28 23.82
CA ASP A 127 26.93 -30.84 25.16
C ASP A 127 26.34 -29.45 25.49
N LYS A 128 25.09 -29.45 25.91
CA LYS A 128 24.35 -28.21 26.24
C LYS A 128 24.82 -27.51 27.51
N HIS A 129 25.66 -28.16 28.34
CA HIS A 129 26.23 -27.59 29.57
C HIS A 129 27.46 -26.71 29.24
N LYS A 130 28.14 -26.99 28.14
CA LYS A 130 29.25 -26.20 27.68
C LYS A 130 28.79 -24.76 27.39
N LEU A 131 29.48 -23.79 28.00
CA LEU A 131 29.20 -22.38 27.77
C LEU A 131 29.63 -21.96 26.34
N VAL A 132 28.70 -21.46 25.60
CA VAL A 132 28.94 -20.83 24.27
C VAL A 132 28.74 -19.34 24.37
N ARG A 133 29.61 -18.55 23.74
CA ARG A 133 29.52 -17.10 23.75
C ARG A 133 29.29 -16.58 22.32
N ILE A 134 28.25 -15.75 22.16
CA ILE A 134 28.01 -14.98 20.94
C ILE A 134 27.91 -13.51 21.33
N ASP A 135 29.00 -12.77 21.16
CA ASP A 135 29.04 -11.34 21.37
C ASP A 135 28.78 -10.62 20.03
N ASN A 136 28.07 -9.49 20.08
CA ASN A 136 27.66 -8.70 18.91
C ASN A 136 27.03 -9.56 17.79
N PRO A 137 25.94 -10.32 18.09
CA PRO A 137 25.34 -11.20 17.10
C PRO A 137 24.82 -10.43 15.90
N LEU A 138 25.18 -10.87 14.68
CA LEU A 138 24.60 -10.33 13.43
C LEU A 138 23.07 -10.53 13.37
N SER A 139 22.56 -11.50 14.12
CA SER A 139 21.13 -11.70 14.35
C SER A 139 20.89 -12.25 15.75
N THR A 140 20.02 -11.60 16.50
CA THR A 140 19.60 -12.06 17.84
C THR A 140 18.87 -13.40 17.80
N GLN A 141 18.40 -13.83 16.61
CA GLN A 141 17.82 -15.16 16.41
C GLN A 141 18.84 -16.29 16.62
N PHE A 142 20.15 -16.03 16.50
CA PHE A 142 21.19 -17.04 16.79
C PHE A 142 21.18 -17.40 18.28
N VAL A 143 21.19 -16.38 19.14
CA VAL A 143 21.10 -16.55 20.59
C VAL A 143 19.77 -17.21 20.96
N SER A 144 18.66 -16.72 20.39
CA SER A 144 17.33 -17.30 20.61
C SER A 144 17.25 -18.79 20.22
N ALA A 145 17.87 -19.19 19.11
CA ALA A 145 17.90 -20.58 18.65
C ALA A 145 18.60 -21.51 19.65
N LEU A 146 19.74 -21.08 20.19
CA LEU A 146 20.50 -21.81 21.23
C LEU A 146 19.72 -21.89 22.54
N MET A 147 19.11 -20.79 22.99
CA MET A 147 18.27 -20.77 24.18
C MET A 147 17.09 -21.76 24.07
N LEU A 148 16.40 -21.79 22.90
CA LEU A 148 15.25 -22.66 22.67
C LEU A 148 15.59 -24.13 22.78
N ILE A 149 16.78 -24.56 22.36
CA ILE A 149 17.24 -25.96 22.52
C ILE A 149 17.84 -26.25 23.93
N GLY A 150 17.87 -25.24 24.81
CA GLY A 150 18.39 -25.38 26.18
C GLY A 150 19.92 -25.36 26.27
N ALA A 151 20.63 -24.82 25.28
CA ALA A 151 22.08 -24.64 25.34
C ALA A 151 22.49 -23.51 26.31
N ASN A 152 23.61 -23.64 26.98
CA ASN A 152 24.18 -22.65 27.88
C ASN A 152 24.86 -21.54 27.04
N VAL A 153 24.12 -20.46 26.73
CA VAL A 153 24.59 -19.37 25.88
C VAL A 153 24.69 -18.05 26.64
N GLN A 154 25.79 -17.34 26.41
CA GLN A 154 26.05 -15.98 26.91
C GLN A 154 26.20 -15.01 25.74
N THR A 155 25.68 -13.79 25.90
CA THR A 155 25.77 -12.71 24.92
C THR A 155 25.83 -11.36 25.60
N ASN A 156 26.44 -10.37 24.94
CA ASN A 156 26.43 -8.97 25.35
C ASN A 156 25.22 -8.18 24.76
N SER A 157 24.39 -8.82 23.94
CA SER A 157 23.21 -8.18 23.35
C SER A 157 22.07 -8.01 24.35
N THR A 158 21.51 -6.81 24.43
CA THR A 158 20.35 -6.45 25.27
C THR A 158 19.04 -6.41 24.47
N SER A 159 18.98 -7.08 23.34
CA SER A 159 17.82 -7.06 22.44
C SER A 159 16.53 -7.61 23.07
N PRO A 160 15.39 -6.93 22.94
CA PRO A 160 14.08 -7.42 23.39
C PRO A 160 13.71 -8.81 22.87
N TYR A 161 14.21 -9.20 21.70
CA TYR A 161 13.96 -10.53 21.12
C TYR A 161 14.59 -11.67 21.95
N ILE A 162 15.65 -11.39 22.69
CA ILE A 162 16.26 -12.35 23.65
C ILE A 162 15.37 -12.47 24.89
N ASP A 163 14.85 -11.35 25.38
CA ASP A 163 13.97 -11.31 26.54
C ASP A 163 12.63 -12.00 26.26
N ILE A 164 12.03 -11.79 25.07
CA ILE A 164 10.88 -12.59 24.60
C ILE A 164 11.20 -14.09 24.66
N THR A 165 12.37 -14.51 24.18
CA THR A 165 12.75 -15.91 24.16
C THR A 165 12.83 -16.46 25.58
N ARG A 166 13.47 -15.75 26.50
CA ARG A 166 13.60 -16.13 27.91
C ARG A 166 12.22 -16.27 28.57
N ALA A 167 11.38 -15.26 28.41
CA ALA A 167 10.05 -15.26 29.00
C ALA A 167 9.16 -16.39 28.48
N ILE A 168 9.18 -16.68 27.17
CA ILE A 168 8.43 -17.79 26.58
C ILE A 168 8.93 -19.16 27.13
N ILE A 169 10.24 -19.36 27.22
CA ILE A 169 10.82 -20.57 27.79
C ILE A 169 10.37 -20.76 29.24
N GLU A 170 10.44 -19.74 30.07
CA GLU A 170 10.01 -19.78 31.46
C GLU A 170 8.52 -20.10 31.59
N GLN A 171 7.65 -19.42 30.84
CA GLN A 171 6.22 -19.65 30.88
C GLN A 171 5.86 -21.08 30.41
N PHE A 172 6.48 -21.50 29.30
CA PHE A 172 6.27 -22.85 28.76
C PHE A 172 6.72 -23.95 29.75
N THR A 173 7.89 -23.78 30.38
CA THR A 173 8.41 -24.72 31.38
C THR A 173 7.50 -24.78 32.61
N ARG A 174 7.05 -23.65 33.15
CA ARG A 174 6.09 -23.61 34.27
C ARG A 174 4.81 -24.38 33.95
N ARG A 175 4.27 -24.19 32.72
CA ARG A 175 3.05 -24.88 32.27
C ARG A 175 3.24 -26.40 32.20
N ILE A 176 4.34 -26.88 31.63
CA ILE A 176 4.61 -28.34 31.58
C ILE A 176 4.75 -28.92 32.99
N SER A 177 5.46 -28.23 33.87
CA SER A 177 5.62 -28.64 35.26
C SER A 177 4.29 -28.72 36.02
N SER A 178 3.39 -27.79 35.80
CA SER A 178 2.06 -27.76 36.43
C SER A 178 1.15 -28.88 35.91
N ARG A 179 1.19 -29.18 34.61
CA ARG A 179 0.45 -30.32 34.02
C ARG A 179 0.90 -31.65 34.59
N SER A 180 2.20 -31.83 34.79
CA SER A 180 2.75 -33.05 35.42
C SER A 180 2.31 -33.23 36.87
N GLN A 181 1.90 -32.16 37.56
CA GLN A 181 1.41 -32.18 38.94
C GLN A 181 -0.14 -32.21 39.03
N GLY A 182 -0.86 -32.36 37.89
CA GLY A 182 -2.33 -32.45 37.87
C GLY A 182 -3.06 -31.13 38.20
N VAL A 183 -2.36 -30.01 38.18
CA VAL A 183 -2.93 -28.68 38.43
C VAL A 183 -3.38 -28.05 37.11
N ASP A 184 -4.69 -27.78 37.00
CA ASP A 184 -5.27 -27.09 35.86
C ASP A 184 -4.89 -25.58 35.88
N CYS A 185 -3.86 -25.21 35.13
CA CYS A 185 -3.32 -23.85 35.11
C CYS A 185 -4.13 -22.87 34.30
N GLU A 186 -5.09 -23.33 33.50
CA GLU A 186 -5.88 -22.40 32.64
C GLU A 186 -6.74 -21.43 33.47
N ARG A 187 -7.14 -21.82 34.70
CA ARG A 187 -7.89 -20.90 35.60
C ARG A 187 -7.03 -19.97 36.45
N LYS A 188 -5.75 -20.29 36.75
CA LYS A 188 -4.89 -19.48 37.63
C LYS A 188 -4.08 -18.41 36.90
N VAL A 189 -3.93 -18.47 35.55
CA VAL A 189 -3.20 -17.48 34.75
C VAL A 189 -3.98 -16.15 34.65
N VAL A 190 -5.31 -16.20 34.79
CA VAL A 190 -6.15 -15.01 34.76
C VAL A 190 -6.09 -14.20 36.08
N GLU A 191 -5.74 -14.84 37.21
CA GLU A 191 -5.74 -14.17 38.54
C GLU A 191 -4.41 -13.47 38.90
N ASN A 192 -3.31 -13.78 38.23
CA ASN A 192 -1.99 -13.24 38.57
C ASN A 192 -1.37 -12.47 37.42
N ASN A 193 -1.99 -11.41 36.91
CA ASN A 193 -1.41 -10.37 36.02
C ASN A 193 -0.05 -10.68 35.35
N VAL A 194 0.19 -11.91 34.89
CA VAL A 194 1.39 -12.26 34.11
C VAL A 194 1.03 -12.02 32.64
N VAL A 195 1.18 -10.79 32.25
CA VAL A 195 0.95 -10.29 30.91
C VAL A 195 2.09 -10.74 30.00
N GLY A 196 1.75 -11.32 28.85
CA GLY A 196 2.73 -11.54 27.79
C GLY A 196 2.52 -12.77 26.91
N VAL A 197 2.00 -13.89 27.44
CA VAL A 197 1.57 -15.03 26.62
C VAL A 197 0.27 -15.56 27.23
N VAL A 198 -0.83 -14.97 26.84
CA VAL A 198 -2.17 -15.44 27.16
C VAL A 198 -2.37 -16.77 26.44
N GLY A 199 -2.71 -17.80 27.12
CA GLY A 199 -2.93 -19.20 26.72
C GLY A 199 -2.65 -19.58 25.26
N LEU A 200 -2.33 -20.85 25.00
CA LEU A 200 -1.97 -21.33 23.64
C LEU A 200 -3.01 -21.02 22.55
N ASN A 201 -4.22 -20.61 22.92
CA ASN A 201 -5.31 -20.31 22.02
C ASN A 201 -5.50 -18.80 21.75
N ASN A 202 -4.80 -17.91 22.50
CA ASN A 202 -4.89 -16.44 22.33
C ASN A 202 -3.48 -15.85 22.39
N LEU A 203 -2.73 -15.93 21.30
CA LEU A 203 -1.45 -15.25 21.18
C LEU A 203 -1.67 -13.75 21.00
N GLU A 204 -0.76 -12.96 21.59
CA GLU A 204 -0.72 -11.52 21.39
C GLU A 204 -0.59 -11.16 19.90
N SER A 205 -1.25 -10.08 19.48
CA SER A 205 -1.13 -9.53 18.14
C SER A 205 0.26 -8.94 17.89
N ASP A 206 0.63 -8.79 16.61
CA ASP A 206 1.96 -8.36 16.19
C ASP A 206 2.11 -6.84 16.21
N TRP A 207 2.93 -6.31 17.14
CA TRP A 207 3.23 -4.89 17.25
C TRP A 207 3.97 -4.32 16.02
N SER A 208 4.79 -5.13 15.34
CA SER A 208 5.40 -4.68 14.09
C SER A 208 4.37 -4.41 13.00
N SER A 209 3.30 -5.22 12.96
CA SER A 209 2.20 -5.03 12.01
C SER A 209 1.32 -3.85 12.36
N ALA A 210 1.25 -3.45 13.62
CA ALA A 210 0.55 -2.26 14.06
C ALA A 210 1.16 -0.97 13.50
N ALA A 211 2.49 -0.96 13.24
CA ALA A 211 3.21 0.23 12.77
C ALA A 211 2.60 0.86 11.51
N PHE A 212 2.08 0.04 10.59
CA PHE A 212 1.46 0.52 9.36
C PHE A 212 0.12 1.22 9.61
N TRP A 213 -0.60 0.84 10.67
CA TRP A 213 -1.82 1.53 11.08
C TRP A 213 -1.53 2.80 11.88
N TYR A 214 -0.43 2.84 12.62
CA TYR A 214 0.10 4.08 13.20
C TYR A 214 0.51 5.07 12.10
N GLU A 215 1.22 4.61 11.08
CA GLU A 215 1.57 5.37 9.88
C GLU A 215 0.30 5.91 9.18
N TYR A 216 -0.72 5.04 8.99
CA TYR A 216 -1.99 5.46 8.43
C TYR A 216 -2.63 6.60 9.23
N VAL A 217 -2.76 6.45 10.55
CA VAL A 217 -3.39 7.48 11.41
C VAL A 217 -2.56 8.77 11.44
N ALA A 218 -1.24 8.68 11.40
CA ALA A 218 -0.36 9.86 11.33
C ALA A 218 -0.54 10.66 10.04
N LEU A 219 -0.70 9.97 8.90
CA LEU A 219 -0.78 10.58 7.57
C LEU A 219 -2.21 10.97 7.17
N HIS A 220 -3.21 10.19 7.58
CA HIS A 220 -4.59 10.32 7.12
C HIS A 220 -5.58 10.73 8.22
N GLY A 221 -5.13 10.74 9.48
CA GLY A 221 -5.99 11.07 10.61
C GLY A 221 -6.94 9.94 11.04
N GLY A 222 -7.89 10.26 11.89
CA GLY A 222 -8.95 9.33 12.32
C GLY A 222 -8.62 8.50 13.56
N GLU A 223 -9.44 7.46 13.79
CA GLU A 223 -9.37 6.55 14.94
C GLU A 223 -9.39 5.10 14.45
N ILE A 224 -8.45 4.27 14.92
CA ILE A 224 -8.38 2.83 14.66
C ILE A 224 -8.26 2.07 15.98
N LYS A 225 -9.04 0.97 16.11
CA LYS A 225 -8.95 0.02 17.22
C LYS A 225 -8.18 -1.22 16.77
N LEU A 226 -7.16 -1.59 17.55
CA LEU A 226 -6.26 -2.71 17.30
C LEU A 226 -6.34 -3.69 18.47
N PRO A 227 -7.20 -4.72 18.39
CA PRO A 227 -7.34 -5.69 19.47
C PRO A 227 -6.10 -6.58 19.62
N GLY A 228 -5.91 -7.13 20.81
CA GLY A 228 -4.84 -8.09 21.11
C GLY A 228 -3.45 -7.47 21.31
N LEU A 229 -3.34 -6.15 21.43
CA LEU A 229 -2.11 -5.44 21.79
C LEU A 229 -2.20 -4.89 23.22
N PHE A 230 -1.17 -5.12 24.03
CA PHE A 230 -1.20 -4.77 25.45
C PHE A 230 -0.01 -3.92 25.88
N ARG A 231 -0.22 -3.07 26.90
CA ARG A 231 0.82 -2.17 27.46
C ARG A 231 2.05 -2.93 27.93
N ASP A 232 1.84 -4.09 28.58
CA ASP A 232 2.91 -4.88 29.19
C ASP A 232 3.50 -5.91 28.22
N SER A 233 3.33 -5.70 26.89
CA SER A 233 3.90 -6.55 25.86
C SER A 233 5.41 -6.70 26.01
N LEU A 234 5.92 -7.91 25.76
CA LEU A 234 7.35 -8.19 25.65
C LEU A 234 7.93 -7.88 24.27
N GLN A 235 7.07 -7.58 23.28
CA GLN A 235 7.53 -7.25 21.93
C GLN A 235 8.23 -5.88 21.93
N GLY A 236 9.48 -5.84 21.43
CA GLY A 236 10.27 -4.60 21.38
C GLY A 236 9.59 -3.52 20.54
N ASP A 237 8.88 -3.93 19.50
CA ASP A 237 8.20 -3.02 18.57
C ASP A 237 6.99 -2.28 19.19
N LYS A 238 6.59 -2.59 20.45
CA LYS A 238 5.60 -1.77 21.18
C LYS A 238 6.02 -0.30 21.33
N VAL A 239 7.32 -0.01 21.21
CA VAL A 239 7.86 1.36 21.21
C VAL A 239 7.30 2.21 20.08
N VAL A 240 6.64 1.60 19.08
CA VAL A 240 5.90 2.32 18.03
C VAL A 240 4.92 3.33 18.61
N ALA A 241 4.29 3.03 19.75
CA ALA A 241 3.37 3.95 20.43
C ALA A 241 4.08 5.24 20.89
N ASP A 242 5.29 5.12 21.41
CA ASP A 242 6.09 6.27 21.89
C ASP A 242 6.68 7.06 20.71
N ILE A 243 7.10 6.38 19.65
CA ILE A 243 7.61 7.01 18.42
C ILE A 243 6.50 7.83 17.76
N PHE A 244 5.37 7.21 17.52
CA PHE A 244 4.26 7.87 16.84
C PHE A 244 3.51 8.90 17.71
N ALA A 245 3.67 8.87 19.03
CA ALA A 245 3.24 9.97 19.89
C ALA A 245 3.92 11.30 19.51
N GLN A 246 5.19 11.25 19.08
CA GLN A 246 5.94 12.41 18.58
C GLN A 246 5.52 12.81 17.16
N LEU A 247 4.87 11.89 16.43
CA LEU A 247 4.35 12.10 15.07
C LEU A 247 2.84 12.43 15.05
N GLY A 248 2.24 12.69 16.23
CA GLY A 248 0.86 13.14 16.35
C GLY A 248 -0.18 12.01 16.45
N VAL A 249 0.19 10.83 16.95
CA VAL A 249 -0.73 9.72 17.18
C VAL A 249 -0.75 9.32 18.65
N GLN A 250 -1.89 9.48 19.30
CA GLN A 250 -2.09 9.05 20.69
C GLN A 250 -2.55 7.61 20.79
N THR A 251 -1.98 6.85 21.73
CA THR A 251 -2.38 5.48 22.04
C THR A 251 -3.17 5.40 23.34
N GLN A 252 -4.37 4.85 23.28
CA GLN A 252 -5.21 4.55 24.44
C GLN A 252 -5.26 3.03 24.65
N TYR A 253 -4.88 2.58 25.85
CA TYR A 253 -4.87 1.15 26.21
C TYR A 253 -6.20 0.75 26.85
N THR A 254 -6.75 -0.38 26.42
CA THR A 254 -7.97 -1.00 26.95
C THR A 254 -7.70 -2.45 27.37
N ALA A 255 -8.68 -3.12 27.96
CA ALA A 255 -8.57 -4.54 28.31
C ALA A 255 -8.52 -5.45 27.07
N GLU A 256 -9.06 -5.01 25.93
CA GLU A 256 -9.15 -5.81 24.70
C GLU A 256 -8.01 -5.51 23.72
N GLY A 257 -7.29 -4.40 23.91
CA GLY A 257 -6.23 -3.96 23.00
C GLY A 257 -5.96 -2.47 23.12
N ILE A 258 -5.65 -1.83 21.99
CA ILE A 258 -5.38 -0.38 21.94
C ILE A 258 -6.31 0.32 20.96
N THR A 259 -6.50 1.61 21.19
CA THR A 259 -7.09 2.55 20.23
C THR A 259 -6.04 3.60 19.89
N ILE A 260 -5.76 3.80 18.61
CA ILE A 260 -4.85 4.83 18.11
C ILE A 260 -5.66 5.97 17.50
N ILE A 261 -5.32 7.21 17.85
CA ILE A 261 -6.10 8.40 17.50
C ILE A 261 -5.15 9.50 17.07
N SER A 262 -5.46 10.17 15.96
CA SER A 262 -4.71 11.36 15.53
C SER A 262 -4.99 12.54 16.50
N THR A 263 -3.95 13.16 17.03
CA THR A 263 -4.08 14.30 17.96
C THR A 263 -4.35 15.64 17.25
N GLY A 264 -4.22 15.68 15.92
CA GLY A 264 -4.49 16.89 15.13
C GLY A 264 -5.96 17.19 14.88
N VAL A 265 -6.90 16.32 15.33
CA VAL A 265 -8.34 16.40 14.95
C VAL A 265 -9.28 16.56 16.16
N ALA A 266 -8.81 16.39 17.40
CA ALA A 266 -9.69 16.23 18.56
C ALA A 266 -10.38 17.51 19.06
N ASP A 267 -9.96 18.74 18.67
CA ASP A 267 -10.51 20.00 19.21
C ASP A 267 -11.18 20.93 18.19
N LEU A 268 -11.42 20.51 16.96
CA LEU A 268 -11.99 21.39 15.95
C LEU A 268 -13.30 20.85 15.39
N GLN A 269 -14.35 21.61 15.62
CA GLN A 269 -15.64 21.42 14.96
C GLN A 269 -15.45 21.43 13.43
N GLN A 270 -16.27 20.69 12.74
CA GLN A 270 -16.25 20.38 11.30
C GLN A 270 -15.97 21.56 10.33
N SER A 271 -15.93 22.80 10.81
CA SER A 271 -15.63 24.03 10.04
C SER A 271 -14.14 24.35 9.87
N ASP A 272 -13.22 23.71 10.62
CA ASP A 272 -11.82 24.12 10.71
C ASP A 272 -10.80 23.15 10.08
N LEU A 273 -11.27 22.08 9.42
CA LEU A 273 -10.40 21.10 8.75
C LEU A 273 -9.48 21.72 7.68
N GLN A 274 -9.85 22.88 7.12
CA GLN A 274 -9.00 23.63 6.18
C GLN A 274 -7.75 24.24 6.82
N GLY A 275 -7.79 24.48 8.13
CA GLY A 275 -6.68 25.08 8.89
C GLY A 275 -5.63 24.10 9.37
N ILE A 276 -5.93 22.78 9.41
CA ILE A 276 -5.09 21.81 10.14
C ILE A 276 -3.99 21.22 9.25
N VAL A 277 -4.29 20.85 8.01
CA VAL A 277 -3.24 20.44 7.07
C VAL A 277 -2.31 21.63 6.79
N ALA A 278 -2.86 22.84 6.65
CA ALA A 278 -2.07 24.06 6.50
C ALA A 278 -1.38 24.50 7.80
N ARG A 279 -1.92 24.20 9.01
CA ARG A 279 -1.28 24.53 10.29
C ARG A 279 -0.31 23.48 10.77
N SER A 280 -0.51 22.17 10.44
CA SER A 280 0.52 21.16 10.72
C SER A 280 1.78 21.40 9.89
N THR A 281 1.64 21.88 8.65
CA THR A 281 2.79 22.24 7.79
C THR A 281 3.27 23.69 7.98
N ALA A 282 2.42 24.64 8.36
CA ALA A 282 2.79 26.07 8.47
C ALA A 282 3.20 26.53 9.89
N GLN A 283 2.93 25.74 10.95
CA GLN A 283 3.35 26.05 12.33
C GLN A 283 4.46 25.14 12.85
N ARG A 284 4.86 24.08 12.13
CA ARG A 284 6.10 23.38 12.46
C ARG A 284 7.26 24.27 12.01
N SER A 285 8.08 24.69 12.96
CA SER A 285 9.36 25.35 12.66
C SER A 285 10.15 24.44 11.73
N ALA A 286 10.85 24.98 10.76
CA ALA A 286 11.58 24.27 9.69
C ALA A 286 12.72 23.34 10.17
N GLU A 287 12.71 22.85 11.42
CA GLU A 287 13.76 22.09 12.10
C GLU A 287 13.20 21.06 13.10
N GLU A 288 12.03 20.45 12.88
CA GLU A 288 11.64 19.31 13.73
C GLU A 288 12.45 18.08 13.33
N ILE A 289 13.32 17.62 14.25
CA ILE A 289 14.16 16.43 14.08
C ILE A 289 13.63 15.33 15.00
N LEU A 290 13.33 14.16 14.44
CA LEU A 290 13.05 12.96 15.21
C LEU A 290 14.34 12.15 15.37
N HIS A 291 14.84 12.01 16.60
CA HIS A 291 15.98 11.14 16.92
C HIS A 291 15.46 9.77 17.35
N GLN A 292 15.81 8.70 16.62
CA GLN A 292 15.34 7.35 16.93
C GLN A 292 16.44 6.30 16.77
N ASP A 293 16.62 5.49 17.82
CA ASP A 293 17.45 4.28 17.77
C ASP A 293 16.61 3.06 17.37
N PHE A 294 16.96 2.43 16.24
CA PHE A 294 16.29 1.24 15.70
C PHE A 294 16.97 -0.08 16.09
N SER A 295 18.02 -0.07 16.93
CA SER A 295 18.72 -1.30 17.36
C SER A 295 17.77 -2.36 17.92
N ALA A 296 16.79 -1.93 18.73
CA ALA A 296 15.81 -2.80 19.37
C ALA A 296 14.54 -3.05 18.52
N CYS A 297 14.25 -2.19 17.55
CA CYS A 297 13.02 -2.20 16.74
C CYS A 297 13.27 -1.95 15.24
N PRO A 298 14.21 -2.69 14.61
CA PRO A 298 14.59 -2.43 13.21
C PRO A 298 13.45 -2.63 12.20
N ASP A 299 12.41 -3.34 12.61
CA ASP A 299 11.25 -3.62 11.76
C ASP A 299 10.28 -2.44 11.67
N LEU A 300 10.40 -1.44 12.53
CA LEU A 300 9.61 -0.20 12.49
C LEU A 300 10.19 0.85 11.52
N TYR A 301 11.46 0.70 11.13
CA TYR A 301 12.16 1.71 10.32
C TYR A 301 11.41 2.14 9.05
N PRO A 302 10.88 1.24 8.20
CA PRO A 302 10.17 1.64 6.98
C PRO A 302 8.97 2.55 7.25
N ALA A 303 8.10 2.18 8.17
CA ALA A 303 6.90 2.95 8.51
C ALA A 303 7.26 4.32 9.09
N VAL A 304 8.23 4.37 10.04
CA VAL A 304 8.65 5.63 10.66
C VAL A 304 9.33 6.55 9.66
N ALA A 305 10.24 6.03 8.83
CA ALA A 305 11.00 6.82 7.87
C ALA A 305 10.11 7.44 6.79
N LEU A 306 9.18 6.66 6.22
CA LEU A 306 8.24 7.16 5.21
C LEU A 306 7.21 8.13 5.82
N THR A 307 6.77 7.89 7.06
CA THR A 307 5.92 8.86 7.78
C THR A 307 6.65 10.20 7.97
N CYS A 308 7.91 10.18 8.44
CA CYS A 308 8.71 11.39 8.60
C CYS A 308 8.90 12.14 7.29
N GLU A 309 9.21 11.42 6.20
CA GLU A 309 9.33 11.99 4.86
C GLU A 309 8.05 12.71 4.43
N LYS A 310 6.88 12.05 4.56
CA LYS A 310 5.58 12.64 4.21
C LYS A 310 5.19 13.83 5.07
N LEU A 311 5.57 13.82 6.33
CA LEU A 311 5.31 14.94 7.25
C LEU A 311 6.35 16.07 7.16
N GLY A 312 7.43 15.89 6.37
CA GLY A 312 8.52 16.86 6.26
C GLY A 312 9.39 16.96 7.53
N ILE A 313 9.45 15.89 8.33
CA ILE A 313 10.24 15.80 9.57
C ILE A 313 11.60 15.16 9.23
N GLN A 314 12.69 15.75 9.68
CA GLN A 314 14.01 15.15 9.54
C GLN A 314 14.14 13.96 10.50
N LEU A 315 14.45 12.75 9.98
CA LEU A 315 14.75 11.57 10.81
C LEU A 315 16.25 11.40 10.98
N GLU A 316 16.74 11.45 12.24
CA GLU A 316 18.08 11.03 12.63
C GLU A 316 18.01 9.61 13.21
N ALA A 317 18.29 8.62 12.37
CA ALA A 317 18.20 7.20 12.71
C ALA A 317 19.57 6.66 13.13
N THR A 318 19.62 5.96 14.28
CA THR A 318 20.76 5.17 14.74
C THR A 318 20.39 3.70 14.89
N GLY A 319 21.36 2.79 15.08
CA GLY A 319 21.09 1.36 15.21
C GLY A 319 20.56 0.71 13.93
N VAL A 320 20.98 1.22 12.76
CA VAL A 320 20.48 0.85 11.44
C VAL A 320 21.34 -0.20 10.72
N GLU A 321 22.43 -0.67 11.33
CA GLU A 321 23.44 -1.53 10.73
C GLU A 321 22.90 -2.88 10.27
N SER A 322 21.80 -3.34 10.86
CA SER A 322 21.15 -4.60 10.49
C SER A 322 20.18 -4.46 9.32
N LEU A 323 19.77 -3.25 8.93
CA LEU A 323 18.73 -3.02 7.92
C LEU A 323 19.13 -3.47 6.50
N PRO A 324 20.40 -3.31 6.06
CA PRO A 324 20.82 -3.83 4.75
C PRO A 324 20.82 -5.36 4.65
N LEU A 325 20.83 -6.06 5.81
CA LEU A 325 20.88 -7.53 5.89
C LEU A 325 19.51 -8.18 6.06
N LYS A 326 18.43 -7.39 5.97
CA LYS A 326 17.04 -7.88 6.04
C LYS A 326 16.61 -8.51 4.70
N GLU A 327 15.32 -8.60 4.46
CA GLU A 327 14.72 -9.09 3.21
C GLU A 327 15.16 -8.27 2.00
N SER A 328 15.28 -6.96 2.19
CA SER A 328 15.88 -5.99 1.26
C SER A 328 16.94 -5.18 1.98
N ASP A 329 17.69 -4.38 1.27
CA ASP A 329 18.43 -3.25 1.85
C ASP A 329 17.41 -2.13 2.13
N ARG A 330 16.86 -2.13 3.35
CA ARG A 330 15.78 -1.22 3.74
C ARG A 330 16.19 0.26 3.73
N LEU A 331 17.47 0.56 3.94
CA LEU A 331 17.97 1.94 3.85
C LEU A 331 17.91 2.47 2.42
N ARG A 332 18.32 1.62 1.46
CA ARG A 332 18.21 1.93 0.04
C ARG A 332 16.74 1.95 -0.39
N ALA A 333 15.98 0.94 0.00
CA ALA A 333 14.60 0.75 -0.41
C ALA A 333 13.69 1.92 0.02
N VAL A 334 13.86 2.46 1.23
CA VAL A 334 13.16 3.69 1.69
C VAL A 334 13.54 4.89 0.83
N ARG A 335 14.84 5.10 0.57
CA ARG A 335 15.34 6.26 -0.19
C ARG A 335 14.87 6.25 -1.65
N GLU A 336 14.79 5.06 -2.26
CA GLU A 336 14.45 4.86 -3.66
C GLU A 336 12.96 4.47 -3.87
N HIS A 337 12.17 4.36 -2.78
CA HIS A 337 10.77 3.93 -2.77
C HIS A 337 10.55 2.58 -3.47
N LEU A 338 11.42 1.59 -3.18
CA LEU A 338 11.36 0.26 -3.77
C LEU A 338 10.77 -0.75 -2.81
N THR A 339 10.00 -1.72 -3.31
CA THR A 339 9.54 -2.85 -2.52
C THR A 339 10.62 -3.89 -2.30
N ASP A 340 11.41 -4.20 -3.32
CA ASP A 340 12.46 -5.23 -3.30
C ASP A 340 11.96 -6.58 -2.69
N HIS A 341 10.69 -6.94 -2.92
CA HIS A 341 10.00 -8.10 -2.32
C HIS A 341 10.02 -8.15 -0.78
N ASP A 342 10.19 -7.00 -0.13
CA ASP A 342 10.09 -6.86 1.33
C ASP A 342 8.68 -6.43 1.74
N HIS A 343 7.98 -7.32 2.46
CA HIS A 343 6.61 -7.11 2.92
C HIS A 343 6.42 -5.84 3.76
N ARG A 344 7.45 -5.42 4.52
CA ARG A 344 7.38 -4.20 5.34
C ARG A 344 7.51 -2.95 4.48
N MET A 345 8.38 -3.01 3.47
CA MET A 345 8.49 -1.94 2.48
C MET A 345 7.18 -1.80 1.68
N ALA A 346 6.61 -2.93 1.22
CA ALA A 346 5.36 -2.92 0.47
C ALA A 346 4.21 -2.27 1.26
N MET A 347 4.02 -2.66 2.55
CA MET A 347 2.98 -2.09 3.40
C MET A 347 3.21 -0.61 3.69
N ALA A 348 4.43 -0.21 4.05
CA ALA A 348 4.75 1.19 4.36
C ALA A 348 4.61 2.09 3.12
N LEU A 349 5.12 1.68 1.96
CA LEU A 349 4.95 2.41 0.71
C LEU A 349 3.48 2.57 0.32
N LEU A 350 2.68 1.50 0.49
CA LEU A 350 1.25 1.53 0.21
C LEU A 350 0.53 2.55 1.11
N VAL A 351 0.82 2.57 2.40
CA VAL A 351 0.23 3.52 3.36
C VAL A 351 0.70 4.94 3.09
N ALA A 352 1.96 5.14 2.75
CA ALA A 352 2.52 6.44 2.39
C ALA A 352 2.08 6.94 1.00
N GLY A 353 1.32 6.14 0.22
CA GLY A 353 0.80 6.54 -1.08
C GLY A 353 1.82 6.49 -2.22
N TYR A 354 2.82 5.62 -2.10
CA TYR A 354 3.76 5.34 -3.19
C TYR A 354 3.31 4.14 -4.03
N PRO A 355 3.71 4.06 -5.30
CA PRO A 355 3.49 2.88 -6.13
C PRO A 355 4.16 1.65 -5.51
N VAL A 356 3.46 0.51 -5.54
CA VAL A 356 3.93 -0.78 -5.04
C VAL A 356 3.86 -1.78 -6.18
N ASP A 357 5.01 -2.36 -6.55
CA ASP A 357 5.17 -3.29 -7.67
C ASP A 357 4.94 -4.76 -7.29
N ASP A 358 5.05 -5.09 -6.00
CA ASP A 358 4.82 -6.43 -5.45
C ASP A 358 4.03 -6.37 -4.15
N THR A 359 2.75 -6.71 -4.20
CA THR A 359 1.88 -6.83 -3.03
C THR A 359 1.79 -8.25 -2.48
N ASP A 360 2.20 -9.27 -3.24
CA ASP A 360 2.10 -10.67 -2.81
C ASP A 360 3.03 -10.97 -1.63
N CYS A 361 4.16 -10.25 -1.56
CA CYS A 361 5.10 -10.39 -0.45
C CYS A 361 4.50 -10.01 0.92
N ILE A 362 3.40 -9.24 0.98
CA ILE A 362 2.72 -8.81 2.21
C ILE A 362 2.22 -10.00 3.04
N ALA A 363 1.76 -11.06 2.39
CA ALA A 363 1.26 -12.27 3.05
C ALA A 363 2.30 -12.92 3.98
N LYS A 364 3.58 -12.67 3.77
CA LYS A 364 4.67 -13.17 4.61
C LYS A 364 4.51 -12.85 6.10
N SER A 365 3.94 -11.69 6.42
CA SER A 365 3.71 -11.28 7.82
C SER A 365 2.28 -10.86 8.11
N TYR A 366 1.51 -10.42 7.12
CA TYR A 366 0.17 -9.90 7.33
C TYR A 366 -0.77 -10.27 6.16
N PRO A 367 -1.22 -11.53 6.04
CA PRO A 367 -2.02 -12.00 4.91
C PRO A 367 -3.30 -11.19 4.66
N ARG A 368 -3.95 -10.69 5.72
CA ARG A 368 -5.21 -9.93 5.61
C ARG A 368 -5.02 -8.42 5.46
N PHE A 369 -3.80 -7.91 5.31
CA PHE A 369 -3.54 -6.48 5.24
C PHE A 369 -4.27 -5.82 4.07
N LEU A 370 -4.15 -6.36 2.86
CA LEU A 370 -4.78 -5.80 1.66
C LEU A 370 -6.32 -5.80 1.76
N GLU A 371 -6.92 -6.87 2.30
CA GLU A 371 -8.37 -6.92 2.56
C GLU A 371 -8.82 -5.78 3.47
N GLN A 372 -8.09 -5.54 4.55
CA GLN A 372 -8.42 -4.50 5.53
C GLN A 372 -8.10 -3.09 4.99
N TRP A 373 -7.01 -2.96 4.25
CA TRP A 373 -6.65 -1.76 3.53
C TRP A 373 -7.73 -1.33 2.53
N GLN A 374 -8.23 -2.28 1.74
CA GLN A 374 -9.34 -2.05 0.81
C GLN A 374 -10.62 -1.63 1.55
N LYS A 375 -10.97 -2.28 2.67
CA LYS A 375 -12.14 -1.88 3.48
C LYS A 375 -12.07 -0.44 3.98
N ILE A 376 -10.90 0.04 4.38
CA ILE A 376 -10.71 1.44 4.79
C ILE A 376 -10.91 2.37 3.59
N ASN A 377 -10.27 2.06 2.46
CA ASN A 377 -10.37 2.87 1.26
C ASN A 377 -11.79 2.87 0.66
N HIS A 378 -12.50 1.74 0.70
CA HIS A 378 -13.91 1.68 0.26
C HIS A 378 -14.86 2.47 1.16
N SER A 379 -14.57 2.61 2.46
CA SER A 379 -15.37 3.46 3.36
C SER A 379 -15.18 4.95 3.12
N THR A 380 -14.12 5.34 2.37
CA THR A 380 -13.80 6.73 2.04
C THR A 380 -14.31 7.16 0.67
N LEU A 381 -14.79 6.24 -0.17
CA LEU A 381 -15.15 6.51 -1.56
C LEU A 381 -16.57 6.00 -1.90
N SER A 382 -17.43 6.88 -2.43
CA SER A 382 -18.73 6.52 -3.01
C SER A 382 -18.72 6.72 -4.52
N ILE A 383 -19.22 5.74 -5.27
CA ILE A 383 -19.44 5.87 -6.71
C ILE A 383 -20.78 6.58 -6.94
N VAL A 384 -20.77 7.66 -7.70
CA VAL A 384 -21.94 8.46 -8.03
C VAL A 384 -22.15 8.49 -9.53
N ILE A 385 -23.30 7.96 -9.97
CA ILE A 385 -23.72 7.88 -11.38
C ILE A 385 -25.04 8.66 -11.53
N PRO A 386 -25.04 9.86 -12.11
CA PRO A 386 -26.26 10.62 -12.35
C PRO A 386 -27.03 10.00 -13.53
N ARG A 387 -28.18 9.41 -13.26
CA ARG A 387 -29.04 8.79 -14.28
C ARG A 387 -30.17 9.72 -14.69
N LYS A 388 -30.27 9.99 -15.98
CA LYS A 388 -31.33 10.83 -16.55
C LYS A 388 -32.72 10.24 -16.30
N GLY A 389 -33.65 11.09 -15.84
CA GLY A 389 -35.03 10.67 -15.53
C GLY A 389 -35.21 9.90 -14.23
N ILE A 390 -34.12 9.63 -13.48
CA ILE A 390 -34.14 8.91 -12.20
C ILE A 390 -33.78 9.83 -11.05
N ASN A 391 -32.67 10.54 -11.17
CA ASN A 391 -32.10 11.35 -10.08
C ASN A 391 -32.14 12.86 -10.37
N ASP A 392 -32.50 13.29 -11.59
CA ASP A 392 -32.42 14.69 -12.02
C ASP A 392 -33.69 15.52 -11.76
N GLU A 393 -34.80 14.88 -11.41
CA GLU A 393 -36.10 15.54 -11.21
C GLU A 393 -36.48 16.52 -12.35
N GLY A 394 -35.96 16.30 -13.56
CA GLY A 394 -36.11 17.21 -14.69
C GLY A 394 -35.25 18.49 -14.63
N LYS A 395 -34.37 18.63 -13.63
CA LYS A 395 -33.49 19.81 -13.43
C LYS A 395 -32.07 19.63 -14.03
N GLY A 396 -31.77 18.44 -14.59
CA GLY A 396 -30.52 18.16 -15.29
C GLY A 396 -29.41 17.53 -14.43
N LYS A 397 -28.30 17.14 -15.11
CA LYS A 397 -27.21 16.36 -14.54
C LYS A 397 -26.57 17.00 -13.29
N LYS A 398 -26.32 18.30 -13.29
CA LYS A 398 -25.67 18.99 -12.16
C LYS A 398 -26.50 18.93 -10.89
N HIS A 399 -27.82 19.04 -11.01
CA HIS A 399 -28.73 18.91 -9.87
C HIS A 399 -28.76 17.48 -9.33
N ALA A 400 -28.77 16.47 -10.23
CA ALA A 400 -28.67 15.07 -9.84
C ALA A 400 -27.36 14.78 -9.10
N LEU A 401 -26.23 15.29 -9.59
CA LEU A 401 -24.94 15.20 -8.91
C LEU A 401 -24.96 15.85 -7.53
N TYR A 402 -25.50 17.08 -7.43
CA TYR A 402 -25.59 17.77 -6.15
C TYR A 402 -26.35 16.96 -5.11
N ARG A 403 -27.49 16.39 -5.47
CA ARG A 403 -28.29 15.55 -4.58
C ARG A 403 -27.56 14.30 -4.14
N LEU A 404 -27.05 13.52 -5.09
CA LEU A 404 -26.34 12.28 -4.81
C LEU A 404 -25.08 12.50 -3.96
N ILE A 405 -24.33 13.57 -4.24
CA ILE A 405 -23.12 13.92 -3.48
C ILE A 405 -23.48 14.45 -2.09
N SER A 406 -24.58 15.20 -1.94
CA SER A 406 -25.04 15.66 -0.64
C SER A 406 -25.48 14.51 0.27
N GLU A 407 -26.10 13.48 -0.28
CA GLU A 407 -26.55 12.28 0.44
C GLU A 407 -25.40 11.32 0.79
N ALA A 408 -24.29 11.36 0.04
CA ALA A 408 -23.14 10.50 0.29
C ALA A 408 -22.49 10.79 1.65
N GLN A 409 -22.01 9.75 2.32
CA GLN A 409 -21.35 9.85 3.65
C GLN A 409 -19.82 9.71 3.58
N THR A 410 -19.27 9.48 2.39
CA THR A 410 -17.84 9.26 2.16
C THR A 410 -17.09 10.56 1.95
N GLU A 411 -15.78 10.54 2.22
CA GLU A 411 -14.91 11.69 2.02
C GLU A 411 -14.71 12.02 0.54
N TYR A 412 -14.60 10.97 -0.29
CA TYR A 412 -14.41 11.09 -1.73
C TYR A 412 -15.60 10.57 -2.51
N ILE A 413 -15.81 11.14 -3.68
CA ILE A 413 -16.83 10.77 -4.64
C ILE A 413 -16.15 10.39 -5.95
N TRP A 414 -16.44 9.19 -6.46
CA TRP A 414 -16.07 8.78 -7.81
C TRP A 414 -17.23 9.04 -8.76
N MET A 415 -17.10 10.09 -9.54
CA MET A 415 -18.11 10.47 -10.54
C MET A 415 -17.92 9.63 -11.80
N GLN A 416 -19.03 9.05 -12.28
CA GLN A 416 -19.07 8.27 -13.51
C GLN A 416 -20.31 8.64 -14.31
N ASP A 417 -20.24 8.63 -15.65
CA ASP A 417 -21.41 8.78 -16.50
C ASP A 417 -22.13 7.43 -16.66
N ASP A 418 -23.42 7.46 -16.98
CA ASP A 418 -24.26 6.26 -17.10
C ASP A 418 -24.11 5.55 -18.47
N ASP A 419 -23.34 6.12 -19.39
CA ASP A 419 -23.09 5.61 -20.74
C ASP A 419 -21.64 5.12 -20.96
N ILE A 420 -20.87 4.92 -19.88
CA ILE A 420 -19.52 4.34 -19.92
C ILE A 420 -19.53 2.86 -19.53
N ILE A 421 -18.46 2.14 -19.88
CA ILE A 421 -18.11 0.88 -19.22
C ILE A 421 -17.21 1.25 -18.04
N PRO A 422 -17.69 1.03 -16.81
CA PRO A 422 -16.93 1.42 -15.62
C PRO A 422 -15.67 0.58 -15.47
N PRO A 423 -14.61 1.12 -14.87
CA PRO A 423 -13.44 0.36 -14.48
C PRO A 423 -13.73 -0.57 -13.30
N SER A 424 -12.74 -1.38 -12.91
CA SER A 424 -12.79 -2.08 -11.62
C SER A 424 -13.00 -1.09 -10.48
N PRO A 425 -13.90 -1.36 -9.52
CA PRO A 425 -14.16 -0.42 -8.42
C PRO A 425 -13.03 -0.37 -7.37
N GLU A 426 -11.94 -1.10 -7.59
CA GLU A 426 -10.85 -1.19 -6.63
C GLU A 426 -9.81 -0.10 -6.87
N ILE A 427 -9.69 0.83 -5.90
CA ILE A 427 -8.60 1.81 -5.85
C ILE A 427 -7.64 1.36 -4.76
N GLN A 428 -6.40 1.04 -5.17
CA GLN A 428 -5.36 0.52 -4.28
C GLN A 428 -4.52 1.62 -3.63
N TYR A 429 -4.81 2.91 -3.90
CA TYR A 429 -4.03 4.04 -3.42
C TYR A 429 -4.82 4.88 -2.43
N PRO A 430 -4.16 5.45 -1.39
CA PRO A 430 -4.79 6.45 -0.54
C PRO A 430 -5.10 7.72 -1.34
N LEU A 431 -6.31 8.22 -1.18
CA LEU A 431 -6.73 9.46 -1.80
C LEU A 431 -6.37 10.63 -0.86
N THR A 432 -5.44 11.48 -1.27
CA THR A 432 -4.94 12.63 -0.49
C THR A 432 -5.27 13.98 -1.12
N GLU A 433 -5.37 14.03 -2.46
CA GLU A 433 -5.59 15.25 -3.20
C GLU A 433 -7.08 15.61 -3.29
N ASP A 434 -7.37 16.85 -3.68
CA ASP A 434 -8.76 17.32 -3.74
C ASP A 434 -9.50 16.82 -4.98
N LEU A 435 -8.78 16.59 -6.10
CA LEU A 435 -9.33 16.11 -7.36
C LEU A 435 -8.33 15.19 -8.07
N TYR A 436 -8.82 14.05 -8.54
CA TYR A 436 -8.06 13.12 -9.36
C TYR A 436 -8.68 12.99 -10.75
N ILE A 437 -7.88 13.28 -11.77
CA ILE A 437 -8.21 13.04 -13.17
C ILE A 437 -7.84 11.59 -13.48
N LEU A 438 -8.82 10.80 -13.90
CA LEU A 438 -8.67 9.38 -14.20
C LEU A 438 -8.64 9.12 -15.70
N PRO A 439 -7.99 8.04 -16.14
CA PRO A 439 -7.86 7.72 -17.56
C PRO A 439 -9.18 7.30 -18.17
N LEU A 440 -9.33 7.63 -19.44
CA LEU A 440 -10.45 7.23 -20.29
C LEU A 440 -9.91 6.69 -21.61
N ARG A 441 -10.52 5.63 -22.13
CA ARG A 441 -10.24 5.07 -23.44
C ARG A 441 -11.50 5.00 -24.28
N MET A 442 -11.39 5.33 -25.56
CA MET A 442 -12.50 5.16 -26.50
C MET A 442 -12.34 3.86 -27.27
N GLU A 443 -13.37 3.02 -27.28
CA GLU A 443 -13.34 1.72 -27.93
C GLU A 443 -14.66 1.44 -28.63
N SER A 444 -14.61 0.93 -29.87
CA SER A 444 -15.79 0.54 -30.63
C SER A 444 -16.24 -0.87 -30.22
N GLU A 445 -17.54 -1.12 -30.22
CA GLU A 445 -18.11 -2.47 -30.09
C GLU A 445 -18.00 -3.29 -31.37
N ASN A 446 -17.73 -2.61 -32.50
CA ASN A 446 -17.63 -3.26 -33.79
C ASN A 446 -16.25 -3.87 -33.98
N ALA A 447 -16.18 -5.15 -34.35
CA ALA A 447 -14.92 -5.83 -34.69
C ALA A 447 -14.16 -5.12 -35.84
N GLN A 448 -14.88 -4.41 -36.72
CA GLN A 448 -14.32 -3.56 -37.78
C GLN A 448 -14.91 -2.14 -37.64
N PRO A 449 -14.29 -1.26 -36.86
CA PRO A 449 -14.77 0.10 -36.68
C PRO A 449 -14.84 0.88 -38.00
N SER A 450 -15.91 1.64 -38.21
CA SER A 450 -16.07 2.55 -39.32
C SER A 450 -14.98 3.63 -39.32
N LEU A 451 -14.78 4.32 -40.44
CA LEU A 451 -13.83 5.44 -40.50
C LEU A 451 -14.15 6.51 -39.44
N LEU A 452 -15.42 6.85 -39.24
CA LEU A 452 -15.84 7.81 -38.23
C LEU A 452 -15.46 7.36 -36.82
N GLU A 453 -15.67 6.10 -36.47
CA GLU A 453 -15.29 5.56 -35.15
C GLU A 453 -13.78 5.58 -34.97
N ARG A 454 -13.01 5.15 -35.98
CA ARG A 454 -11.53 5.19 -35.93
C ARG A 454 -10.98 6.61 -35.76
N LEU A 455 -11.57 7.61 -36.43
CA LEU A 455 -11.16 9.01 -36.27
C LEU A 455 -11.45 9.52 -34.86
N GLN A 456 -12.60 9.18 -34.27
CA GLN A 456 -12.94 9.54 -32.90
C GLN A 456 -12.00 8.88 -31.88
N ILE A 457 -11.66 7.60 -32.07
CA ILE A 457 -10.69 6.87 -31.21
C ILE A 457 -9.32 7.59 -31.24
N ALA A 458 -8.83 7.91 -32.43
CA ALA A 458 -7.55 8.60 -32.57
C ALA A 458 -7.57 10.00 -31.95
N GLU A 459 -8.61 10.80 -32.18
CA GLU A 459 -8.80 12.12 -31.57
C GLU A 459 -8.82 12.02 -30.04
N TYR A 460 -9.61 11.07 -29.53
CA TYR A 460 -9.78 10.90 -28.10
C TYR A 460 -8.50 10.48 -27.40
N ALA A 461 -7.70 9.62 -28.03
CA ALA A 461 -6.37 9.24 -27.52
C ALA A 461 -5.44 10.45 -27.39
N ALA A 462 -5.40 11.34 -28.40
CA ALA A 462 -4.61 12.57 -28.33
C ALA A 462 -5.08 13.51 -27.20
N ILE A 463 -6.40 13.69 -27.06
CA ILE A 463 -7.01 14.52 -26.02
C ILE A 463 -6.68 13.98 -24.64
N GLN A 464 -6.83 12.68 -24.41
CA GLN A 464 -6.53 12.04 -23.13
C GLN A 464 -5.05 12.14 -22.76
N GLN A 465 -4.15 11.93 -23.71
CA GLN A 465 -2.71 12.09 -23.45
C GLN A 465 -2.36 13.55 -23.07
N LEU A 466 -2.91 14.52 -23.76
CA LEU A 466 -2.74 15.94 -23.44
C LEU A 466 -3.30 16.28 -22.05
N THR A 467 -4.46 15.73 -21.70
CA THR A 467 -5.09 15.88 -20.37
C THR A 467 -4.16 15.39 -19.26
N ILE A 468 -3.64 14.17 -19.40
CA ILE A 468 -2.74 13.57 -18.43
C ILE A 468 -1.43 14.37 -18.30
N GLU A 469 -0.76 14.66 -19.42
CA GLU A 469 0.54 15.37 -19.39
C GLU A 469 0.42 16.79 -18.84
N SER A 470 -0.63 17.52 -19.19
CA SER A 470 -0.83 18.88 -18.67
C SER A 470 -1.09 18.88 -17.16
N ALA A 471 -1.85 17.91 -16.67
CA ALA A 471 -2.14 17.78 -15.25
C ALA A 471 -0.92 17.31 -14.44
N GLN A 472 -0.11 16.37 -14.94
CA GLN A 472 1.16 15.97 -14.33
C GLN A 472 2.15 17.14 -14.22
N GLN A 473 2.05 18.14 -15.11
CA GLN A 473 2.85 19.37 -15.05
C GLN A 473 2.25 20.47 -14.15
N GLY A 474 1.18 20.17 -13.41
CA GLY A 474 0.47 21.15 -12.58
C GLY A 474 -0.34 22.20 -13.36
N LYS A 475 -0.57 21.97 -14.68
CA LYS A 475 -1.28 22.88 -15.59
C LYS A 475 -2.47 22.18 -16.26
N ALA A 476 -3.26 21.49 -15.47
CA ALA A 476 -4.43 20.77 -15.98
C ALA A 476 -5.29 21.68 -16.88
N VAL A 477 -5.51 21.25 -18.12
CA VAL A 477 -6.29 21.99 -19.13
C VAL A 477 -7.63 21.35 -19.42
N MET A 478 -7.83 20.11 -18.99
CA MET A 478 -9.06 19.36 -19.23
C MET A 478 -9.26 18.30 -18.14
N CYS A 479 -10.51 17.92 -17.89
CA CYS A 479 -10.91 16.71 -17.18
C CYS A 479 -12.25 16.22 -17.74
N SER A 480 -12.69 15.05 -17.32
CA SER A 480 -13.97 14.49 -17.77
C SER A 480 -14.77 13.96 -16.58
N GLY A 481 -16.00 14.41 -16.44
CA GLY A 481 -16.94 13.92 -15.45
C GLY A 481 -17.38 12.47 -15.66
N ALA A 482 -16.94 11.83 -16.73
CA ALA A 482 -17.19 10.42 -16.99
C ALA A 482 -16.30 9.49 -16.14
N ASN A 483 -15.14 9.97 -15.67
CA ASN A 483 -14.25 9.21 -14.79
C ASN A 483 -13.40 10.19 -13.98
N LEU A 484 -13.86 10.57 -12.78
CA LEU A 484 -13.24 11.62 -11.97
C LEU A 484 -13.47 11.34 -10.48
N ILE A 485 -12.42 11.39 -9.67
CA ILE A 485 -12.55 11.33 -8.21
C ILE A 485 -12.36 12.72 -7.64
N VAL A 486 -13.19 13.08 -6.68
CA VAL A 486 -13.19 14.41 -6.07
C VAL A 486 -13.49 14.32 -4.58
N ARG A 487 -12.82 15.14 -3.77
CA ARG A 487 -13.15 15.29 -2.36
C ARG A 487 -14.54 15.92 -2.23
N ARG A 488 -15.45 15.20 -1.55
CA ARG A 488 -16.88 15.54 -1.45
C ARG A 488 -17.14 17.00 -1.03
N ASN A 489 -16.50 17.43 0.04
CA ASN A 489 -16.72 18.79 0.56
C ASN A 489 -16.28 19.86 -0.44
N ARG A 490 -15.15 19.64 -1.14
CA ARG A 490 -14.64 20.56 -2.17
C ARG A 490 -15.57 20.67 -3.36
N TRP A 491 -16.17 19.54 -3.75
CA TRP A 491 -17.17 19.56 -4.83
C TRP A 491 -18.41 20.34 -4.41
N LEU A 492 -18.95 20.13 -3.20
CA LEU A 492 -20.12 20.86 -2.69
C LEU A 492 -19.86 22.37 -2.57
N GLU A 493 -18.68 22.76 -2.08
CA GLU A 493 -18.25 24.16 -2.04
C GLU A 493 -18.13 24.79 -3.42
N SER A 494 -17.80 24.01 -4.45
CA SER A 494 -17.65 24.46 -5.83
C SER A 494 -18.96 24.51 -6.61
N TYR A 495 -20.05 23.96 -6.08
CA TYR A 495 -21.33 23.86 -6.79
C TYR A 495 -21.87 25.17 -7.36
N PRO A 496 -21.80 26.32 -6.66
CA PRO A 496 -22.20 27.61 -7.23
C PRO A 496 -21.38 28.02 -8.46
N ASP A 497 -20.10 27.62 -8.51
CA ASP A 497 -19.19 27.92 -9.60
C ASP A 497 -19.42 27.03 -10.84
N LEU A 498 -20.17 25.95 -10.71
CA LEU A 498 -20.44 24.99 -11.80
C LEU A 498 -21.49 25.50 -12.80
N HIS A 499 -22.00 26.72 -12.64
CA HIS A 499 -23.05 27.26 -13.48
C HIS A 499 -24.27 26.32 -13.58
N PRO A 500 -25.05 26.14 -12.48
CA PRO A 500 -26.16 25.19 -12.45
C PRO A 500 -27.23 25.46 -13.52
N GLU A 501 -27.32 26.70 -14.00
CA GLU A 501 -28.22 27.11 -15.09
C GLU A 501 -27.82 26.57 -16.47
N ILE A 502 -26.58 26.04 -16.62
CA ILE A 502 -26.10 25.45 -17.87
C ILE A 502 -26.19 23.93 -17.77
N PRO A 503 -26.90 23.23 -18.66
CA PRO A 503 -27.17 21.79 -18.53
C PRO A 503 -25.94 20.87 -18.63
N SER A 504 -24.74 21.37 -18.92
CA SER A 504 -23.53 20.55 -19.13
C SER A 504 -22.26 21.32 -18.77
N GLY A 505 -21.10 20.63 -18.74
CA GLY A 505 -19.79 21.23 -18.40
C GLY A 505 -19.53 21.26 -16.90
N ASP A 506 -20.15 20.36 -16.18
CA ASP A 506 -19.91 20.06 -14.77
C ASP A 506 -18.44 19.79 -14.50
N ASP A 507 -17.76 19.10 -15.41
CA ASP A 507 -16.34 18.74 -15.37
C ASP A 507 -15.40 19.94 -15.50
N MET A 508 -15.53 20.68 -16.59
CA MET A 508 -14.62 21.79 -16.91
C MET A 508 -14.78 22.98 -15.96
N PHE A 509 -16.01 23.31 -15.55
CA PHE A 509 -16.25 24.35 -14.55
C PHE A 509 -15.75 23.94 -13.16
N LEU A 510 -15.83 22.63 -12.82
CA LEU A 510 -15.25 22.10 -11.61
C LEU A 510 -13.72 22.28 -11.61
N LEU A 511 -13.05 21.92 -12.71
CA LEU A 511 -11.62 22.10 -12.88
C LEU A 511 -11.21 23.57 -12.70
N GLU A 512 -11.92 24.51 -13.34
CA GLU A 512 -11.67 25.95 -13.18
C GLU A 512 -11.88 26.44 -11.75
N SER A 513 -12.92 25.97 -11.07
CA SER A 513 -13.19 26.30 -9.67
C SER A 513 -12.05 25.85 -8.77
N PHE A 514 -11.56 24.62 -8.96
CA PHE A 514 -10.46 24.04 -8.19
C PHE A 514 -9.14 24.80 -8.44
N LYS A 515 -8.79 25.10 -9.69
CA LYS A 515 -7.61 25.90 -10.04
C LYS A 515 -7.68 27.30 -9.44
N ARG A 516 -8.83 27.97 -9.53
CA ARG A 516 -9.03 29.33 -8.97
C ARG A 516 -8.89 29.35 -7.44
N ARG A 517 -9.28 28.27 -6.76
CA ARG A 517 -9.19 28.12 -5.31
C ARG A 517 -7.82 27.61 -4.85
N GLY A 518 -6.91 27.27 -5.77
CA GLY A 518 -5.59 26.72 -5.44
C GLY A 518 -5.65 25.32 -4.80
N LEU A 519 -6.69 24.53 -5.14
CA LEU A 519 -6.84 23.17 -4.65
C LEU A 519 -5.94 22.19 -5.41
N ASN A 520 -5.58 21.10 -4.77
CA ASN A 520 -4.68 20.12 -5.34
C ASN A 520 -5.36 19.23 -6.39
N ILE A 521 -4.74 19.12 -7.56
CA ILE A 521 -5.22 18.34 -8.70
C ILE A 521 -4.14 17.35 -9.09
N ALA A 522 -4.44 16.06 -9.06
CA ALA A 522 -3.55 14.98 -9.45
C ALA A 522 -4.10 14.15 -10.60
N VAL A 523 -3.27 13.27 -11.13
CA VAL A 523 -3.64 12.27 -12.13
C VAL A 523 -3.33 10.88 -11.56
N LEU A 524 -4.30 9.99 -11.66
CA LEU A 524 -4.07 8.55 -11.47
C LEU A 524 -4.17 7.89 -12.85
N ASP A 525 -3.03 7.67 -13.50
CA ASP A 525 -2.95 7.03 -14.83
C ASP A 525 -2.70 5.53 -14.68
N ASP A 526 -3.68 4.81 -14.14
CA ASP A 526 -3.65 3.36 -13.92
C ASP A 526 -4.64 2.67 -14.88
N PRO A 527 -4.20 1.67 -15.66
CA PRO A 527 -5.07 0.90 -16.55
C PRO A 527 -6.23 0.20 -15.83
N GLN A 528 -6.10 -0.14 -14.55
CA GLN A 528 -7.16 -0.81 -13.79
C GLN A 528 -8.38 0.09 -13.51
N ILE A 529 -8.14 1.41 -13.44
CA ILE A 529 -9.19 2.41 -13.22
C ILE A 529 -9.56 3.17 -14.49
N GLU A 530 -9.11 2.69 -15.66
CA GLU A 530 -9.47 3.26 -16.96
C GLU A 530 -10.92 2.91 -17.31
N ALA A 531 -11.76 3.94 -17.54
CA ALA A 531 -13.11 3.73 -18.04
C ALA A 531 -13.17 3.76 -19.57
N ILE A 532 -14.11 3.01 -20.15
CA ILE A 532 -14.25 2.93 -21.60
C ILE A 532 -15.49 3.72 -22.04
N VAL A 533 -15.28 4.64 -22.99
CA VAL A 533 -16.35 5.38 -23.66
C VAL A 533 -16.56 4.86 -25.09
N ARG A 534 -17.80 4.98 -25.61
CA ARG A 534 -18.13 4.51 -26.96
C ARG A 534 -18.13 5.64 -27.98
N PRO A 535 -17.58 5.43 -29.19
CA PRO A 535 -17.65 6.41 -30.27
C PRO A 535 -19.09 6.51 -30.84
N HIS A 536 -19.43 7.68 -31.31
CA HIS A 536 -20.67 7.83 -32.05
C HIS A 536 -20.61 7.15 -33.42
N THR A 537 -21.67 6.44 -33.79
CA THR A 537 -21.81 5.74 -35.07
C THR A 537 -22.32 6.63 -36.20
N SER A 538 -22.87 7.81 -35.86
CA SER A 538 -23.41 8.76 -36.86
C SER A 538 -22.72 10.11 -36.83
N TRP A 539 -22.44 10.69 -38.00
CA TRP A 539 -21.89 12.05 -38.15
C TRP A 539 -22.75 13.10 -37.47
N ARG A 540 -24.07 12.96 -37.50
CA ARG A 540 -25.01 13.90 -36.86
C ARG A 540 -24.84 13.92 -35.34
N ALA A 541 -24.70 12.78 -34.70
CA ALA A 541 -24.48 12.67 -33.26
C ALA A 541 -23.10 13.22 -32.88
N PHE A 542 -22.07 12.87 -33.65
CA PHE A 542 -20.71 13.38 -33.49
C PHE A 542 -20.66 14.93 -33.54
N PHE A 543 -21.14 15.55 -34.61
CA PHE A 543 -21.15 17.03 -34.70
C PHE A 543 -22.00 17.68 -33.61
N ARG A 544 -23.12 17.08 -33.23
CA ARG A 544 -23.95 17.58 -32.14
C ARG A 544 -23.19 17.63 -30.82
N GLN A 545 -22.41 16.63 -30.52
CA GLN A 545 -21.57 16.57 -29.32
C GLN A 545 -20.46 17.66 -29.38
N ARG A 546 -19.75 17.77 -30.50
CA ARG A 546 -18.66 18.74 -30.68
C ARG A 546 -19.15 20.19 -30.63
N MET A 547 -20.29 20.50 -31.27
CA MET A 547 -20.91 21.84 -31.15
C MET A 547 -21.33 22.15 -29.71
N ARG A 548 -21.80 21.16 -28.95
CA ARG A 548 -22.13 21.34 -27.54
C ARG A 548 -20.88 21.66 -26.71
N TRP A 549 -19.74 21.03 -26.99
CA TRP A 549 -18.48 21.34 -26.33
C TRP A 549 -17.96 22.72 -26.69
N ALA A 550 -17.91 23.04 -27.98
CA ALA A 550 -17.43 24.30 -28.49
C ALA A 550 -18.23 25.52 -27.97
N GLY A 551 -19.55 25.37 -27.83
CA GLY A 551 -20.40 26.46 -27.35
C GLY A 551 -20.16 26.91 -25.91
N LYS A 552 -19.40 26.14 -25.11
CA LYS A 552 -19.02 26.51 -23.74
C LYS A 552 -17.69 27.29 -23.67
N ALA A 553 -16.87 27.21 -24.71
CA ALA A 553 -15.53 27.79 -24.73
C ALA A 553 -15.49 29.29 -24.34
N PRO A 554 -16.48 30.15 -24.74
CA PRO A 554 -16.49 31.57 -24.35
C PRO A 554 -16.69 31.82 -22.84
N LYS A 555 -17.06 30.82 -22.07
CA LYS A 555 -17.32 30.95 -20.63
C LYS A 555 -16.12 30.55 -19.75
N TYR A 556 -15.09 29.94 -20.34
CA TYR A 556 -13.88 29.60 -19.62
C TYR A 556 -13.03 30.83 -19.35
N THR A 557 -12.46 30.89 -18.14
CA THR A 557 -11.66 32.02 -17.65
C THR A 557 -10.24 31.65 -17.27
N ASP A 558 -9.97 30.35 -17.08
CA ASP A 558 -8.64 29.87 -16.70
C ASP A 558 -7.60 30.09 -17.81
N LYS A 559 -6.44 30.63 -17.42
CA LYS A 559 -5.39 31.04 -18.37
C LYS A 559 -4.76 29.88 -19.12
N ASP A 560 -4.60 28.71 -18.49
CA ASP A 560 -3.97 27.55 -19.13
C ASP A 560 -4.93 26.91 -20.12
N ILE A 561 -6.23 26.80 -19.75
CA ILE A 561 -7.30 26.33 -20.64
C ILE A 561 -7.40 27.22 -21.86
N LEU A 562 -7.45 28.53 -21.66
CA LEU A 562 -7.54 29.50 -22.76
C LEU A 562 -6.29 29.50 -23.66
N ARG A 563 -5.09 29.40 -23.08
CA ARG A 563 -3.83 29.32 -23.85
C ARG A 563 -3.78 28.03 -24.67
N CYS A 564 -4.11 26.89 -24.08
CA CYS A 564 -4.15 25.62 -24.79
C CYS A 564 -5.16 25.68 -25.95
N GLY A 565 -6.38 26.15 -25.70
CA GLY A 565 -7.41 26.32 -26.72
C GLY A 565 -6.99 27.25 -27.84
N ALA A 566 -6.37 28.40 -27.50
CA ALA A 566 -5.84 29.34 -28.46
C ALA A 566 -4.71 28.76 -29.32
N MET A 567 -3.79 27.99 -28.74
CA MET A 567 -2.72 27.30 -29.48
C MET A 567 -3.29 26.29 -30.47
N VAL A 568 -4.26 25.46 -30.02
CA VAL A 568 -4.93 24.50 -30.90
C VAL A 568 -5.65 25.21 -32.05
N LEU A 569 -6.39 26.26 -31.74
CA LEU A 569 -7.13 27.03 -32.75
C LEU A 569 -6.17 27.69 -33.76
N LEU A 570 -5.10 28.33 -33.29
CA LEU A 570 -4.12 28.98 -34.12
C LEU A 570 -3.39 27.99 -35.03
N ALA A 571 -2.94 26.85 -34.50
CA ALA A 571 -2.26 25.83 -35.29
C ALA A 571 -3.15 25.27 -36.42
N ASN A 572 -4.45 25.08 -36.14
CA ASN A 572 -5.41 24.60 -37.12
C ASN A 572 -5.79 25.69 -38.15
N LEU A 573 -5.87 26.96 -37.75
CA LEU A 573 -6.05 28.09 -38.66
C LEU A 573 -4.85 28.24 -39.59
N LEU A 574 -3.65 28.19 -39.05
CA LEU A 574 -2.42 28.24 -39.86
C LEU A 574 -2.34 27.10 -40.86
N GLN A 575 -2.77 25.88 -40.48
CA GLN A 575 -2.83 24.74 -41.39
C GLN A 575 -3.82 24.95 -42.54
N LEU A 576 -4.96 25.60 -42.30
CA LEU A 576 -5.90 25.95 -43.40
C LEU A 576 -5.32 26.98 -44.37
N LEU A 577 -4.53 27.94 -43.87
CA LEU A 577 -3.88 28.96 -44.67
C LEU A 577 -2.60 28.43 -45.36
N CYS A 578 -1.88 27.53 -44.71
CA CYS A 578 -0.64 26.96 -45.22
C CYS A 578 -0.60 25.43 -44.89
N PRO A 579 -0.96 24.57 -45.84
CA PRO A 579 -0.99 23.12 -45.60
C PRO A 579 0.35 22.51 -45.14
N LEU A 580 1.49 23.16 -45.39
CA LEU A 580 2.80 22.71 -44.93
C LEU A 580 2.92 22.67 -43.38
N VAL A 581 2.08 23.40 -42.68
CA VAL A 581 2.01 23.37 -41.20
C VAL A 581 1.68 21.96 -40.71
N LEU A 582 1.02 21.14 -41.51
CA LEU A 582 0.75 19.71 -41.19
C LEU A 582 2.05 18.93 -40.97
N LEU A 583 3.14 19.26 -41.68
CA LEU A 583 4.41 18.58 -41.54
C LEU A 583 5.04 18.75 -40.14
N ILE A 584 4.73 19.84 -39.44
CA ILE A 584 5.19 20.12 -38.07
C ILE A 584 4.17 19.61 -37.05
N LYS A 585 2.89 19.85 -37.30
CA LYS A 585 1.80 19.52 -36.38
C LYS A 585 1.57 18.00 -36.28
N PHE A 586 1.57 17.29 -37.42
CA PHE A 586 1.25 15.87 -37.47
C PHE A 586 2.17 14.97 -36.63
N PRO A 587 3.51 15.14 -36.63
CA PRO A 587 4.39 14.35 -35.75
C PRO A 587 4.04 14.50 -34.27
N ILE A 588 3.67 15.70 -33.83
CA ILE A 588 3.29 15.98 -32.44
C ILE A 588 1.97 15.27 -32.10
N GLU A 589 0.95 15.43 -32.93
CA GLU A 589 -0.35 14.78 -32.76
C GLU A 589 -0.22 13.25 -32.80
N TYR A 590 0.55 12.73 -33.76
CA TYR A 590 0.79 11.31 -33.89
C TYR A 590 1.53 10.72 -32.68
N HIS A 591 2.50 11.46 -32.12
CA HIS A 591 3.18 11.07 -30.89
C HIS A 591 2.20 10.95 -29.71
N LEU A 592 1.33 11.94 -29.49
CA LEU A 592 0.32 11.90 -28.45
C LEU A 592 -0.64 10.71 -28.62
N ILE A 593 -1.12 10.49 -29.85
CA ILE A 593 -1.99 9.36 -30.16
C ILE A 593 -1.31 8.04 -29.81
N LYS A 594 -0.08 7.84 -30.30
CA LYS A 594 0.65 6.58 -30.13
C LYS A 594 1.06 6.28 -28.70
N LYS A 595 1.32 7.32 -27.92
CA LYS A 595 1.65 7.18 -26.50
C LYS A 595 0.45 6.68 -25.69
N ARG A 596 -0.77 7.07 -26.08
CA ARG A 596 -2.01 6.63 -25.40
C ARG A 596 -2.60 5.35 -25.99
N ASP A 597 -2.62 5.24 -27.32
CA ASP A 597 -3.18 4.08 -28.04
C ASP A 597 -2.26 3.66 -29.19
N ALA A 598 -1.44 2.64 -28.91
CA ALA A 598 -0.52 2.09 -29.89
C ALA A 598 -1.22 1.37 -31.07
N SER A 599 -2.52 1.05 -30.99
CA SER A 599 -3.27 0.34 -32.01
C SER A 599 -3.67 1.24 -33.20
N VAL A 600 -3.75 2.55 -32.99
CA VAL A 600 -4.17 3.53 -34.02
C VAL A 600 -3.18 3.52 -35.21
N SER A 601 -3.71 3.28 -36.41
CA SER A 601 -2.89 3.24 -37.62
C SER A 601 -2.40 4.62 -38.05
N LEU A 602 -1.22 4.67 -38.67
CA LEU A 602 -0.67 5.91 -39.26
C LEU A 602 -1.65 6.56 -40.24
N PHE A 603 -2.34 5.73 -41.06
CA PHE A 603 -3.34 6.21 -42.01
C PHE A 603 -4.50 6.93 -41.31
N THR A 604 -5.04 6.34 -40.24
CA THR A 604 -6.13 6.99 -39.48
C THR A 604 -5.68 8.32 -38.87
N ALA A 605 -4.50 8.37 -38.27
CA ALA A 605 -3.95 9.59 -37.70
C ALA A 605 -3.71 10.68 -38.76
N LEU A 606 -3.22 10.30 -39.94
CA LEU A 606 -2.99 11.24 -41.06
C LEU A 606 -4.33 11.81 -41.57
N VAL A 607 -5.33 10.97 -41.79
CA VAL A 607 -6.68 11.42 -42.20
C VAL A 607 -7.28 12.35 -41.15
N LEU A 608 -7.12 12.03 -39.86
CA LEU A 608 -7.54 12.92 -38.78
C LEU A 608 -6.83 14.28 -38.87
N GLY A 609 -5.50 14.30 -38.97
CA GLY A 609 -4.71 15.53 -39.06
C GLY A 609 -5.10 16.43 -40.23
N ILE A 610 -5.48 15.85 -41.37
CA ILE A 610 -5.97 16.60 -42.55
C ILE A 610 -7.38 17.15 -42.32
N CYS A 611 -8.30 16.33 -41.77
CA CYS A 611 -9.71 16.72 -41.64
C CYS A 611 -9.99 17.55 -40.37
N TYR A 612 -9.15 17.46 -39.36
CA TYR A 612 -9.34 18.09 -38.04
C TYR A 612 -9.61 19.61 -38.14
N PRO A 613 -8.84 20.41 -38.86
CA PRO A 613 -9.11 21.85 -38.98
C PRO A 613 -10.54 22.15 -39.48
N ILE A 614 -10.98 21.42 -40.48
CA ILE A 614 -12.30 21.67 -41.11
C ILE A 614 -13.42 21.42 -40.10
N TYR A 615 -13.44 20.26 -39.47
CA TYR A 615 -14.52 19.97 -38.55
C TYR A 615 -14.44 20.78 -37.26
N LEU A 616 -13.25 21.17 -36.81
CA LEU A 616 -13.06 22.06 -35.66
C LEU A 616 -13.77 23.39 -35.89
N PHE A 617 -13.53 24.05 -37.04
CA PHE A 617 -14.17 25.31 -37.36
C PHE A 617 -15.68 25.17 -37.59
N VAL A 618 -16.13 24.10 -38.24
CA VAL A 618 -17.57 23.81 -38.39
C VAL A 618 -18.23 23.67 -37.00
N SER A 619 -17.58 22.95 -36.07
CA SER A 619 -18.09 22.78 -34.72
C SER A 619 -18.10 24.06 -33.90
N LEU A 620 -17.07 24.89 -34.01
CA LEU A 620 -16.99 26.22 -33.35
C LEU A 620 -18.10 27.15 -33.86
N ILE A 621 -18.21 27.32 -35.18
CA ILE A 621 -19.24 28.17 -35.81
C ILE A 621 -20.64 27.64 -35.40
N GLY A 622 -20.89 26.33 -35.52
CA GLY A 622 -22.18 25.74 -35.13
C GLY A 622 -22.49 25.91 -33.64
N GLY A 623 -21.46 25.87 -32.78
CA GLY A 623 -21.59 26.10 -31.33
C GLY A 623 -21.96 27.53 -30.97
N LEU A 624 -21.41 28.53 -31.68
CA LEU A 624 -21.71 29.97 -31.47
C LEU A 624 -23.16 30.34 -31.82
N PHE A 625 -23.73 29.72 -32.87
CA PHE A 625 -25.11 29.99 -33.31
C PHE A 625 -26.18 29.18 -32.58
N ARG A 626 -25.81 28.25 -31.71
CA ARG A 626 -26.76 27.40 -31.01
C ARG A 626 -27.28 28.09 -29.74
N ARG A 627 -28.49 28.62 -29.78
CA ARG A 627 -29.16 29.34 -28.67
C ARG A 627 -29.81 28.42 -27.61
N GLN A 628 -29.92 27.11 -27.83
CA GLN A 628 -30.48 26.14 -26.89
C GLN A 628 -29.54 24.95 -26.69
N TRP A 629 -29.28 24.65 -25.43
CA TRP A 629 -28.41 23.58 -24.96
C TRP A 629 -29.14 22.26 -24.76
#